data_60e45b092154103968532412a5a0223e
#
_entry.id   60e45b092154103968532412a5a0223e
#
_cell.length_a   1.000
_cell.length_b   1.000
_cell.length_c   1.000
_cell.angle_alpha   90.00
_cell.angle_beta   90.00
_cell.angle_gamma   90.00
#
_symmetry.space_group_name_H-M   'P 1'
#
loop_
_entity.id
_entity.type
_entity.pdbx_description
1 polymer ?
#
loop_
_entity_poly.entity_id
_entity_poly.type
_entity_poly.pdbx_seq_one_letter_code
_entity_poly.pdbx_strand_id
1 'polypeptide(L)'
;MATKAKKTVATRRRRDKKNIERGAAHIQSTFNNTIVTITDVQGNALSWASAGELGFRGSRKSTPFAAQSAAETAAKAAMEHGLKTVEVYVKGPGAGREAAIRALQSAGLEVTMIKDVTPIPHNGCRPPKRRRV
;
A
#
# COMPACT_ATOMS: atom_id res chain seq x y z
N MET A 1 -37.26 9.04 -8.11
CA MET A 1 -37.09 9.69 -6.83
C MET A 1 -36.00 9.07 -6.01
N ALA A 2 -35.82 7.78 -6.08
CA ALA A 2 -34.71 7.14 -5.41
C ALA A 2 -33.35 7.68 -5.86
N THR A 3 -33.26 8.12 -7.11
CA THR A 3 -32.03 8.67 -7.65
C THR A 3 -31.58 9.93 -6.93
N LYS A 4 -32.52 10.75 -6.48
CA LYS A 4 -32.18 11.96 -5.75
C LYS A 4 -31.54 11.65 -4.41
N ALA A 5 -32.11 10.68 -3.71
CA ALA A 5 -31.56 10.26 -2.43
C ALA A 5 -30.14 9.71 -2.60
N LYS A 6 -29.91 8.94 -3.65
CA LYS A 6 -28.59 8.41 -3.93
C LYS A 6 -27.57 9.49 -4.19
N LYS A 7 -27.94 10.50 -4.95
CA LYS A 7 -27.06 11.63 -5.23
C LYS A 7 -26.68 12.36 -3.96
N THR A 8 -27.65 12.57 -3.10
CA THR A 8 -27.41 13.23 -1.83
C THR A 8 -26.42 12.42 -0.96
N VAL A 9 -26.60 11.13 -0.91
CA VAL A 9 -25.70 10.26 -0.15
C VAL A 9 -24.30 10.32 -0.71
N ALA A 10 -24.15 10.26 -2.01
CA ALA A 10 -22.84 10.31 -2.64
C ALA A 10 -22.14 11.64 -2.33
N THR A 11 -22.88 12.74 -2.34
CA THR A 11 -22.32 14.05 -2.03
C THR A 11 -21.82 14.11 -0.60
N ARG A 12 -22.61 13.58 0.35
CA ARG A 12 -22.21 13.59 1.75
C ARG A 12 -20.98 12.75 2.03
N ARG A 13 -20.76 11.72 1.24
CA ARG A 13 -19.63 10.84 1.40
C ARG A 13 -18.39 11.30 0.65
N ARG A 14 -18.49 12.42 -0.03
CA ARG A 14 -17.32 12.94 -0.72
C ARG A 14 -16.21 13.16 0.30
N ARG A 15 -15.08 12.60 0.00
CA ARG A 15 -13.90 12.79 0.84
C ARG A 15 -13.29 14.14 0.54
N ASP A 16 -12.90 14.84 1.59
CA ASP A 16 -12.15 16.06 1.44
C ASP A 16 -10.78 15.74 0.89
N LYS A 17 -10.33 16.51 -0.07
CA LYS A 17 -8.98 16.37 -0.57
C LYS A 17 -8.01 16.96 0.43
N LYS A 18 -7.03 16.18 0.79
CA LYS A 18 -5.99 16.63 1.70
C LYS A 18 -4.83 17.17 0.87
N ASN A 19 -4.29 18.31 1.26
CA ASN A 19 -3.13 18.89 0.57
C ASN A 19 -1.88 18.48 1.30
N ILE A 20 -1.40 17.28 1.01
CA ILE A 20 -0.24 16.70 1.64
C ILE A 20 0.79 16.42 0.56
N GLU A 21 1.92 17.12 0.62
CA GLU A 21 2.98 16.96 -0.38
C GLU A 21 3.95 15.85 -0.01
N ARG A 22 4.19 15.64 1.26
CA ARG A 22 5.11 14.63 1.76
C ARG A 22 4.37 13.57 2.52
N GLY A 23 4.76 12.34 2.30
CA GLY A 23 4.14 11.22 2.99
C GLY A 23 5.08 10.05 3.10
N ALA A 24 4.54 8.94 3.54
CA ALA A 24 5.27 7.69 3.68
C ALA A 24 4.49 6.58 2.98
N ALA A 25 5.21 5.72 2.29
CA ALA A 25 4.64 4.53 1.69
C ALA A 25 5.09 3.33 2.52
N HIS A 26 4.12 2.62 3.06
CA HIS A 26 4.39 1.43 3.86
C HIS A 26 4.07 0.20 3.02
N ILE A 27 5.07 -0.56 2.70
CA ILE A 27 4.93 -1.76 1.88
C ILE A 27 5.13 -2.97 2.78
N GLN A 28 4.08 -3.74 2.96
CA GLN A 28 4.15 -5.00 3.69
C GLN A 28 4.09 -6.14 2.69
N SER A 29 5.19 -6.85 2.54
CA SER A 29 5.32 -7.91 1.56
C SER A 29 5.49 -9.24 2.27
N THR A 30 4.54 -10.14 2.07
CA THR A 30 4.63 -11.50 2.58
C THR A 30 4.82 -12.46 1.41
N PHE A 31 5.04 -13.72 1.72
CA PHE A 31 5.15 -14.72 0.66
C PHE A 31 3.86 -14.92 -0.12
N ASN A 32 2.74 -14.49 0.44
CA ASN A 32 1.42 -14.71 -0.18
C ASN A 32 0.78 -13.45 -0.74
N ASN A 33 1.21 -12.27 -0.34
CA ASN A 33 0.53 -11.04 -0.72
C ASN A 33 1.42 -9.83 -0.51
N THR A 34 1.05 -8.71 -1.09
CA THR A 34 1.71 -7.42 -0.87
C THR A 34 0.64 -6.38 -0.61
N ILE A 35 0.82 -5.62 0.45
CA ILE A 35 -0.08 -4.53 0.83
C ILE A 35 0.71 -3.24 0.81
N VAL A 36 0.20 -2.24 0.12
CA VAL A 36 0.81 -0.91 0.04
C VAL A 36 -0.15 0.10 0.68
N THR A 37 0.32 0.79 1.69
CA THR A 37 -0.45 1.84 2.36
C THR A 37 0.34 3.13 2.28
N ILE A 38 -0.28 4.19 1.80
CA ILE A 38 0.36 5.50 1.72
C ILE A 38 -0.26 6.40 2.77
N THR A 39 0.60 6.97 3.59
CA THR A 39 0.18 7.80 4.72
C THR A 39 0.84 9.16 4.63
N ASP A 40 0.39 10.09 5.48
CA ASP A 40 1.10 11.34 5.69
C ASP A 40 2.28 11.10 6.64
N VAL A 41 3.01 12.15 6.97
CA VAL A 41 4.18 12.02 7.86
C VAL A 41 3.80 11.65 9.30
N GLN A 42 2.55 11.86 9.67
CA GLN A 42 2.06 11.52 11.01
C GLN A 42 1.50 10.10 11.09
N GLY A 43 1.35 9.43 9.96
CA GLY A 43 0.85 8.06 9.94
C GLY A 43 -0.63 7.92 9.58
N ASN A 44 -1.30 9.00 9.25
CA ASN A 44 -2.71 8.93 8.83
C ASN A 44 -2.81 8.42 7.40
N ALA A 45 -3.57 7.35 7.18
CA ALA A 45 -3.65 6.74 5.87
C ALA A 45 -4.37 7.63 4.85
N LEU A 46 -3.76 7.78 3.68
CA LEU A 46 -4.35 8.50 2.56
C LEU A 46 -4.98 7.53 1.57
N SER A 47 -4.30 6.43 1.30
CA SER A 47 -4.79 5.42 0.39
C SER A 47 -4.10 4.10 0.67
N TRP A 48 -4.69 3.03 0.21
CA TRP A 48 -4.08 1.71 0.31
C TRP A 48 -4.58 0.81 -0.80
N ALA A 49 -3.81 -0.20 -1.12
CA ALA A 49 -4.21 -1.23 -2.06
C ALA A 49 -3.43 -2.50 -1.76
N SER A 50 -3.99 -3.62 -2.12
CA SER A 50 -3.32 -4.90 -1.99
C SER A 50 -3.60 -5.73 -3.23
N ALA A 51 -2.80 -6.78 -3.43
CA ALA A 51 -3.02 -7.66 -4.56
C ALA A 51 -4.38 -8.34 -4.49
N GLY A 52 -4.80 -8.72 -3.28
CA GLY A 52 -6.11 -9.34 -3.10
C GLY A 52 -7.28 -8.41 -3.40
N GLU A 53 -7.14 -7.16 -3.05
CA GLU A 53 -8.17 -6.15 -3.30
C GLU A 53 -8.35 -5.88 -4.78
N LEU A 54 -7.30 -6.01 -5.58
CA LEU A 54 -7.35 -5.78 -7.02
C LEU A 54 -7.88 -6.98 -7.82
N GLY A 55 -8.24 -8.06 -7.14
CA GLY A 55 -8.81 -9.22 -7.81
C GLY A 55 -7.85 -10.37 -8.05
N PHE A 56 -6.59 -10.23 -7.69
CA PHE A 56 -5.67 -11.36 -7.76
C PHE A 56 -6.06 -12.40 -6.70
N ARG A 57 -5.99 -13.67 -7.06
CA ARG A 57 -6.43 -14.76 -6.18
C ARG A 57 -5.35 -15.82 -6.07
N GLY A 58 -5.29 -16.48 -4.92
CA GLY A 58 -4.38 -17.58 -4.69
C GLY A 58 -2.91 -17.19 -4.88
N SER A 59 -2.18 -18.00 -5.60
CA SER A 59 -0.74 -17.75 -5.82
C SER A 59 -0.45 -16.50 -6.64
N ARG A 60 -1.41 -15.97 -7.34
CA ARG A 60 -1.22 -14.75 -8.13
C ARG A 60 -0.95 -13.53 -7.27
N LYS A 61 -1.42 -13.53 -6.03
CA LYS A 61 -1.20 -12.41 -5.10
C LYS A 61 0.26 -12.25 -4.72
N SER A 62 1.04 -13.29 -4.81
CA SER A 62 2.45 -13.25 -4.40
C SER A 62 3.40 -12.82 -5.52
N THR A 63 2.88 -12.53 -6.71
CA THR A 63 3.73 -12.19 -7.85
C THR A 63 4.19 -10.73 -7.78
N PRO A 64 5.37 -10.43 -8.34
CA PRO A 64 5.82 -9.03 -8.45
C PRO A 64 4.86 -8.14 -9.24
N PHE A 65 4.23 -8.69 -10.27
CA PHE A 65 3.25 -7.95 -11.06
C PHE A 65 2.07 -7.49 -10.21
N ALA A 66 1.57 -8.36 -9.33
CA ALA A 66 0.47 -8.01 -8.43
C ALA A 66 0.89 -6.89 -7.48
N ALA A 67 2.11 -6.95 -6.96
CA ALA A 67 2.65 -5.90 -6.09
C ALA A 67 2.78 -4.58 -6.84
N GLN A 68 3.23 -4.62 -8.08
CA GLN A 68 3.34 -3.45 -8.92
C GLN A 68 1.97 -2.80 -9.12
N SER A 69 0.96 -3.60 -9.44
CA SER A 69 -0.40 -3.10 -9.64
C SER A 69 -0.98 -2.47 -8.38
N ALA A 70 -0.74 -3.09 -7.23
CA ALA A 70 -1.19 -2.56 -5.95
C ALA A 70 -0.52 -1.21 -5.65
N ALA A 71 0.78 -1.12 -5.86
CA ALA A 71 1.51 0.12 -5.61
C ALA A 71 1.05 1.24 -6.54
N GLU A 72 0.83 0.95 -7.81
CA GLU A 72 0.34 1.94 -8.77
C GLU A 72 -1.04 2.46 -8.37
N THR A 73 -1.94 1.56 -7.97
CA THR A 73 -3.28 1.93 -7.57
C THR A 73 -3.25 2.83 -6.33
N ALA A 74 -2.47 2.46 -5.33
CA ALA A 74 -2.34 3.25 -4.11
C ALA A 74 -1.70 4.62 -4.41
N ALA A 75 -0.69 4.65 -5.26
CA ALA A 75 -0.01 5.89 -5.61
C ALA A 75 -0.93 6.86 -6.33
N LYS A 76 -1.70 6.37 -7.29
CA LYS A 76 -2.64 7.23 -8.03
C LYS A 76 -3.69 7.83 -7.11
N ALA A 77 -4.22 7.02 -6.20
CA ALA A 77 -5.21 7.51 -5.24
C ALA A 77 -4.61 8.55 -4.29
N ALA A 78 -3.37 8.34 -3.87
CA ALA A 78 -2.70 9.29 -2.98
C ALA A 78 -2.36 10.60 -3.70
N MET A 79 -2.01 10.53 -4.97
CA MET A 79 -1.68 11.72 -5.75
C MET A 79 -2.87 12.67 -5.91
N GLU A 80 -4.08 12.18 -5.78
CA GLU A 80 -5.27 13.01 -5.77
C GLU A 80 -5.29 13.95 -4.56
N HIS A 81 -4.58 13.61 -3.51
CA HIS A 81 -4.43 14.45 -2.32
C HIS A 81 -3.22 15.38 -2.39
N GLY A 82 -2.59 15.47 -3.55
CA GLY A 82 -1.46 16.36 -3.76
C GLY A 82 -0.11 15.77 -3.39
N LEU A 83 -0.03 14.50 -3.11
CA LEU A 83 1.22 13.85 -2.70
C LEU A 83 2.24 13.88 -3.82
N LYS A 84 3.45 14.26 -3.52
CA LYS A 84 4.56 14.34 -4.49
C LYS A 84 5.77 13.55 -4.06
N THR A 85 6.08 13.55 -2.79
CA THR A 85 7.30 12.96 -2.25
C THR A 85 6.95 11.93 -1.19
N VAL A 86 7.58 10.77 -1.22
CA VAL A 86 7.34 9.72 -0.23
C VAL A 86 8.64 9.15 0.30
N GLU A 87 8.61 8.75 1.55
CA GLU A 87 9.62 7.91 2.16
C GLU A 87 9.07 6.50 2.15
N VAL A 88 9.87 5.53 1.74
CA VAL A 88 9.40 4.15 1.62
C VAL A 88 9.89 3.32 2.79
N TYR A 89 8.97 2.67 3.47
CA TYR A 89 9.26 1.73 4.54
C TYR A 89 8.82 0.35 4.10
N VAL A 90 9.76 -0.55 3.93
CA VAL A 90 9.50 -1.89 3.42
C VAL A 90 9.59 -2.90 4.56
N LYS A 91 8.65 -3.80 4.62
CA LYS A 91 8.56 -4.79 5.69
C LYS A 91 8.24 -6.16 5.09
N GLY A 92 9.03 -7.15 5.46
CA GLY A 92 8.78 -8.53 5.06
C GLY A 92 9.58 -9.00 3.85
N PRO A 93 9.66 -10.31 3.66
CA PRO A 93 10.55 -10.92 2.67
C PRO A 93 9.90 -11.26 1.32
N GLY A 94 8.68 -10.82 1.06
CA GLY A 94 7.95 -11.22 -0.14
C GLY A 94 8.59 -10.80 -1.44
N ALA A 95 8.20 -11.46 -2.52
CA ALA A 95 8.76 -11.20 -3.84
C ALA A 95 8.37 -9.82 -4.40
N GLY A 96 7.33 -9.21 -3.85
CA GLY A 96 6.83 -7.94 -4.36
C GLY A 96 7.53 -6.69 -3.85
N ARG A 97 8.53 -6.82 -2.95
CA ARG A 97 9.18 -5.67 -2.34
C ARG A 97 9.69 -4.65 -3.38
N GLU A 98 10.58 -5.11 -4.23
CA GLU A 98 11.23 -4.22 -5.20
C GLU A 98 10.27 -3.73 -6.26
N ALA A 99 9.38 -4.61 -6.72
CA ALA A 99 8.40 -4.24 -7.73
C ALA A 99 7.48 -3.12 -7.25
N ALA A 100 7.06 -3.17 -5.97
CA ALA A 100 6.23 -2.13 -5.40
C ALA A 100 6.96 -0.79 -5.31
N ILE A 101 8.23 -0.81 -4.91
CA ILE A 101 9.03 0.41 -4.83
C ILE A 101 9.19 1.05 -6.21
N ARG A 102 9.50 0.24 -7.21
CA ARG A 102 9.65 0.72 -8.59
C ARG A 102 8.35 1.30 -9.13
N ALA A 103 7.24 0.66 -8.77
CA ALA A 103 5.93 1.12 -9.23
C ALA A 103 5.58 2.49 -8.65
N LEU A 104 5.96 2.76 -7.42
CA LEU A 104 5.74 4.08 -6.81
C LEU A 104 6.49 5.15 -7.59
N GLN A 105 7.72 4.89 -7.99
CA GLN A 105 8.51 5.82 -8.80
C GLN A 105 7.90 5.99 -10.19
N SER A 106 7.46 4.91 -10.79
CA SER A 106 6.86 4.94 -12.13
C SER A 106 5.53 5.69 -12.15
N ALA A 107 4.81 5.69 -11.05
CA ALA A 107 3.53 6.41 -10.95
C ALA A 107 3.71 7.92 -10.85
N GLY A 108 4.92 8.39 -10.58
CA GLY A 108 5.21 9.81 -10.52
C GLY A 108 5.58 10.34 -9.15
N LEU A 109 5.66 9.49 -8.15
CA LEU A 109 6.08 9.91 -6.81
C LEU A 109 7.60 9.92 -6.72
N GLU A 110 8.13 10.92 -6.05
CA GLU A 110 9.56 11.00 -5.80
C GLU A 110 9.88 10.26 -4.51
N VAL A 111 10.72 9.24 -4.61
CA VAL A 111 11.13 8.45 -3.45
C VAL A 111 12.43 9.05 -2.91
N THR A 112 12.37 9.58 -1.69
CA THR A 112 13.52 10.24 -1.07
C THR A 112 14.35 9.31 -0.19
N MET A 113 13.71 8.27 0.36
CA MET A 113 14.38 7.35 1.27
C MET A 113 13.71 6.00 1.19
N ILE A 114 14.51 4.95 1.27
CA ILE A 114 14.00 3.58 1.35
C ILE A 114 14.61 2.96 2.59
N LYS A 115 13.75 2.46 3.47
CA LYS A 115 14.19 1.86 4.73
C LYS A 115 13.49 0.54 4.94
N ASP A 116 14.25 -0.47 5.35
CA ASP A 116 13.70 -1.76 5.72
C ASP A 116 13.38 -1.76 7.21
N VAL A 117 12.11 -1.95 7.53
CA VAL A 117 11.62 -1.95 8.91
C VAL A 117 11.09 -3.31 9.34
N THR A 118 11.54 -4.36 8.69
CA THR A 118 11.15 -5.72 9.04
C THR A 118 11.47 -5.98 10.52
N PRO A 119 10.48 -6.39 11.32
CA PRO A 119 10.71 -6.60 12.75
C PRO A 119 11.61 -7.81 13.00
N ILE A 120 12.58 -7.63 13.86
CA ILE A 120 13.47 -8.71 14.28
C ILE A 120 13.26 -8.91 15.77
N PRO A 121 12.71 -10.07 16.20
CA PRO A 121 12.47 -10.30 17.62
C PRO A 121 13.78 -10.51 18.38
N HIS A 122 13.80 -10.04 19.62
CA HIS A 122 14.91 -10.29 20.55
C HIS A 122 14.61 -11.57 21.30
N ASN A 123 14.58 -12.69 20.60
CA ASN A 123 14.14 -14.01 21.05
C ASN A 123 12.64 -14.18 21.27
N GLY A 124 11.87 -13.17 21.36
CA GLY A 124 10.41 -13.15 21.36
C GLY A 124 9.68 -14.42 21.78
N CYS A 125 8.50 -14.60 21.20
CA CYS A 125 7.68 -15.78 21.46
C CYS A 125 8.22 -17.00 20.71
N ARG A 126 7.94 -18.16 21.26
CA ARG A 126 8.27 -19.42 20.56
C ARG A 126 7.53 -19.46 19.23
N PRO A 127 8.23 -19.71 18.11
CA PRO A 127 7.56 -19.80 16.82
C PRO A 127 6.65 -21.02 16.74
N PRO A 128 5.66 -20.99 15.85
CA PRO A 128 4.80 -22.14 15.66
C PRO A 128 5.59 -23.31 15.08
N LYS A 129 5.01 -24.48 15.21
CA LYS A 129 5.67 -25.68 14.72
C LYS A 129 5.78 -25.64 13.19
N ARG A 130 6.76 -26.36 12.66
CA ARG A 130 7.00 -26.42 11.24
C ARG A 130 5.77 -26.84 10.47
N ARG A 131 5.57 -26.21 9.33
CA ARG A 131 4.55 -26.61 8.40
C ARG A 131 4.90 -27.95 7.77
N ARG A 132 3.95 -28.86 7.75
CA ARG A 132 4.12 -30.13 7.05
C ARG A 132 3.91 -29.89 5.56
N VAL A 133 4.78 -30.47 4.78
CA VAL A 133 4.70 -30.34 3.34
C VAL A 133 4.56 -31.71 2.69
#